data_b6de89a3c8a5e68e7abd06eb5d961bd4
#
_entry.id   b6de89a3c8a5e68e7abd06eb5d961bd4
#
_cell.length_a   1.000
_cell.length_b   1.000
_cell.length_c   1.000
_cell.angle_alpha   90.00
_cell.angle_beta   90.00
_cell.angle_gamma   90.00
#
_symmetry.space_group_name_H-M   'P 1'
#
loop_
_entity.id
_entity.type
_entity.pdbx_description
1 polymer ?
#
loop_
_entity_poly.entity_id
_entity_poly.type
_entity_poly.pdbx_seq_one_letter_code
_entity_poly.pdbx_strand_id
1 'polypeptide(L)'
;ERNTVFEDFKKQESRIVQGTVQKRDRSGTVIVDLGKITGLLPPEEQIQREQYRPGVRMKFFVLSVQMGARGPEIILSRGSKEMVKEIFTREIPEITDGSVIIKDIARDAGNRSKVSVFTEDESIDPIGSCIGQRGSRITTIIEELGGEKIDVIQYSKNIEDYIKQALSPAKISSVKLEEENKEATVTVAADQFSIAIGRGGQNVRLAADLTDWTIKVIQEGDKDVEVSSEESPEIVKEKLEKTE
;
A
#
# COMPACT_ATOMS: atom_id res chain seq x y z
N GLU A 1 -7.21 -21.14 -31.05
CA GLU A 1 -6.03 -20.39 -30.54
C GLU A 1 -6.41 -19.21 -29.60
N ARG A 2 -7.29 -18.27 -30.02
CA ARG A 2 -7.70 -17.10 -29.21
C ARG A 2 -8.37 -17.50 -27.88
N ASN A 3 -9.24 -18.50 -27.91
CA ASN A 3 -9.93 -18.99 -26.72
C ASN A 3 -8.96 -19.68 -25.76
N THR A 4 -7.99 -20.41 -26.28
CA THR A 4 -6.96 -21.07 -25.46
C THR A 4 -6.08 -20.04 -24.74
N VAL A 5 -5.68 -18.97 -25.43
CA VAL A 5 -4.90 -17.86 -24.83
C VAL A 5 -5.73 -17.14 -23.77
N PHE A 6 -7.01 -16.88 -24.03
CA PHE A 6 -7.93 -16.30 -23.05
C PHE A 6 -8.04 -17.16 -21.79
N GLU A 7 -8.28 -18.46 -21.93
CA GLU A 7 -8.39 -19.40 -20.82
C GLU A 7 -7.09 -19.47 -19.98
N ASP A 8 -5.93 -19.50 -20.66
CA ASP A 8 -4.63 -19.51 -19.99
C ASP A 8 -4.40 -18.25 -19.14
N PHE A 9 -4.71 -17.08 -19.71
CA PHE A 9 -4.54 -15.82 -19.00
C PHE A 9 -5.64 -15.55 -17.96
N LYS A 10 -6.85 -16.07 -18.17
CA LYS A 10 -7.91 -15.98 -17.16
C LYS A 10 -7.51 -16.63 -15.82
N LYS A 11 -6.74 -17.70 -15.88
CA LYS A 11 -6.14 -18.34 -14.70
C LYS A 11 -5.07 -17.49 -14.01
N GLN A 12 -4.51 -16.51 -14.73
CA GLN A 12 -3.51 -15.58 -14.20
C GLN A 12 -4.14 -14.32 -13.57
N GLU A 13 -5.45 -14.12 -13.70
CA GLU A 13 -6.16 -13.02 -13.07
C GLU A 13 -5.91 -13.02 -11.56
N SER A 14 -5.63 -11.85 -11.00
CA SER A 14 -5.22 -11.65 -9.59
C SER A 14 -3.86 -12.27 -9.23
N ARG A 15 -3.00 -12.52 -10.20
CA ARG A 15 -1.63 -13.01 -9.99
C ARG A 15 -0.59 -12.05 -10.55
N ILE A 16 0.65 -12.27 -10.11
CA ILE A 16 1.82 -11.56 -10.65
C ILE A 16 2.35 -12.29 -11.87
N VAL A 17 2.53 -11.55 -12.95
CA VAL A 17 3.16 -12.01 -14.18
C VAL A 17 4.39 -11.16 -14.49
N GLN A 18 5.32 -11.73 -15.21
CA GLN A 18 6.49 -11.01 -15.71
C GLN A 18 6.29 -10.63 -17.16
N GLY A 19 6.64 -9.40 -17.52
CA GLY A 19 6.53 -8.89 -18.86
C GLY A 19 7.65 -7.93 -19.23
N THR A 20 7.81 -7.68 -20.51
CA THR A 20 8.79 -6.75 -21.05
C THR A 20 8.07 -5.53 -21.63
N VAL A 21 8.44 -4.35 -21.18
CA VAL A 21 7.88 -3.09 -21.69
C VAL A 21 8.24 -2.96 -23.17
N GLN A 22 7.24 -2.74 -24.03
CA GLN A 22 7.44 -2.53 -25.46
C GLN A 22 7.46 -1.05 -25.82
N LYS A 23 6.39 -0.32 -25.48
CA LYS A 23 6.21 1.08 -25.82
C LYS A 23 5.10 1.72 -24.99
N ARG A 24 5.03 3.04 -25.06
CA ARG A 24 3.88 3.82 -24.59
C ARG A 24 3.10 4.32 -25.80
N ASP A 25 1.80 4.14 -25.80
CA ASP A 25 0.93 4.65 -26.86
C ASP A 25 0.53 6.13 -26.64
N ARG A 26 -0.28 6.67 -27.57
CA ARG A 26 -0.71 8.08 -27.50
C ARG A 26 -1.64 8.38 -26.32
N SER A 27 -2.32 7.37 -25.77
CA SER A 27 -3.19 7.53 -24.59
C SER A 27 -2.41 7.52 -23.28
N GLY A 28 -1.10 7.23 -23.34
CA GLY A 28 -0.26 7.05 -22.17
C GLY A 28 -0.25 5.62 -21.64
N THR A 29 -0.97 4.71 -22.28
CA THR A 29 -0.96 3.27 -21.90
C THR A 29 0.38 2.65 -22.28
N VAL A 30 0.98 1.93 -21.33
CA VAL A 30 2.20 1.15 -21.57
C VAL A 30 1.82 -0.23 -22.09
N ILE A 31 2.36 -0.59 -23.25
CA ILE A 31 2.19 -1.89 -23.87
C ILE A 31 3.29 -2.83 -23.38
N VAL A 32 2.90 -3.98 -22.86
CA VAL A 32 3.79 -4.95 -22.24
C VAL A 32 3.71 -6.29 -22.97
N ASP A 33 4.85 -6.82 -23.36
CA ASP A 33 4.95 -8.15 -23.93
C ASP A 33 4.91 -9.21 -22.81
N LEU A 34 3.90 -10.06 -22.84
CA LEU A 34 3.72 -11.19 -21.93
C LEU A 34 4.10 -12.54 -22.56
N GLY A 35 4.73 -12.51 -23.72
CA GLY A 35 5.16 -13.69 -24.50
C GLY A 35 4.12 -14.11 -25.55
N LYS A 36 3.01 -14.67 -25.12
CA LYS A 36 1.94 -15.11 -26.04
C LYS A 36 1.00 -13.98 -26.48
N ILE A 37 0.93 -12.92 -25.71
CA ILE A 37 0.01 -11.80 -25.88
C ILE A 37 0.62 -10.53 -25.28
N THR A 38 0.10 -9.37 -25.67
CA THR A 38 0.43 -8.10 -25.05
C THR A 38 -0.57 -7.76 -23.95
N GLY A 39 -0.04 -7.25 -22.83
CA GLY A 39 -0.83 -6.65 -21.75
C GLY A 39 -0.85 -5.13 -21.86
N LEU A 40 -1.85 -4.51 -21.25
CA LEU A 40 -2.06 -3.07 -21.21
C LEU A 40 -1.92 -2.57 -19.78
N LEU A 41 -1.01 -1.61 -19.56
CA LEU A 41 -0.85 -0.90 -18.29
C LEU A 41 -1.37 0.52 -18.47
N PRO A 42 -2.66 0.79 -18.16
CA PRO A 42 -3.24 2.11 -18.35
C PRO A 42 -2.65 3.14 -17.38
N PRO A 43 -2.74 4.45 -17.68
CA PRO A 43 -2.14 5.50 -16.87
C PRO A 43 -2.51 5.46 -15.38
N GLU A 44 -3.78 5.16 -15.07
CA GLU A 44 -4.30 5.05 -13.70
C GLU A 44 -3.72 3.90 -12.88
N GLU A 45 -3.15 2.90 -13.56
CA GLU A 45 -2.52 1.73 -12.93
C GLU A 45 -0.99 1.81 -12.89
N GLN A 46 -0.44 2.90 -13.39
CA GLN A 46 1.01 3.17 -13.38
C GLN A 46 1.44 3.85 -12.08
N ILE A 47 2.71 3.62 -11.72
CA ILE A 47 3.38 4.36 -10.65
C ILE A 47 4.11 5.54 -11.29
N GLN A 48 3.82 6.78 -10.86
CA GLN A 48 4.36 8.00 -11.49
C GLN A 48 5.89 8.08 -11.48
N ARG A 49 6.54 7.52 -10.47
CA ARG A 49 8.01 7.52 -10.35
C ARG A 49 8.70 6.46 -11.19
N GLU A 50 7.97 5.46 -11.63
CA GLU A 50 8.53 4.39 -12.45
C GLU A 50 8.69 4.84 -13.90
N GLN A 51 9.83 4.50 -14.47
CA GLN A 51 10.10 4.72 -15.88
C GLN A 51 9.89 3.43 -16.64
N TYR A 52 8.86 3.42 -17.47
CA TYR A 52 8.52 2.27 -18.32
C TYR A 52 9.29 2.37 -19.64
N ARG A 53 10.60 2.09 -19.56
CA ARG A 53 11.50 2.14 -20.73
C ARG A 53 11.32 0.87 -21.58
N PRO A 54 11.27 1.00 -22.91
CA PRO A 54 11.26 -0.17 -23.79
C PRO A 54 12.42 -1.13 -23.50
N GLY A 55 12.10 -2.43 -23.46
CA GLY A 55 13.05 -3.50 -23.16
C GLY A 55 13.23 -3.82 -21.69
N VAL A 56 12.70 -3.02 -20.76
CA VAL A 56 12.78 -3.31 -19.33
C VAL A 56 11.81 -4.43 -18.96
N ARG A 57 12.33 -5.41 -18.23
CA ARG A 57 11.54 -6.53 -17.71
C ARG A 57 11.07 -6.22 -16.30
N MET A 58 9.76 -6.34 -16.05
CA MET A 58 9.12 -5.99 -14.80
C MET A 58 8.06 -7.02 -14.42
N LYS A 59 7.67 -7.00 -13.14
CA LYS A 59 6.51 -7.74 -12.65
C LYS A 59 5.27 -6.85 -12.66
N PHE A 60 4.13 -7.45 -13.03
CA PHE A 60 2.83 -6.79 -13.09
C PHE A 60 1.77 -7.65 -12.41
N PHE A 61 0.81 -6.99 -11.80
CA PHE A 61 -0.41 -7.66 -11.33
C PHE A 61 -1.43 -7.71 -12.47
N VAL A 62 -2.02 -8.88 -12.68
CA VAL A 62 -3.09 -9.04 -13.67
C VAL A 62 -4.41 -8.62 -13.05
N LEU A 63 -4.86 -7.41 -13.38
CA LEU A 63 -6.06 -6.81 -12.80
C LEU A 63 -7.33 -7.43 -13.39
N SER A 64 -7.38 -7.61 -14.69
CA SER A 64 -8.50 -8.26 -15.39
C SER A 64 -8.08 -8.89 -16.70
N VAL A 65 -8.81 -9.92 -17.10
CA VAL A 65 -8.70 -10.59 -18.40
C VAL A 65 -10.08 -10.63 -19.01
N GLN A 66 -10.24 -9.96 -20.16
CA GLN A 66 -11.51 -9.82 -20.85
C GLN A 66 -11.36 -10.20 -22.33
N MET A 67 -12.45 -10.63 -22.96
CA MET A 67 -12.49 -10.85 -24.40
C MET A 67 -12.93 -9.56 -25.09
N GLY A 68 -11.99 -8.88 -25.73
CA GLY A 68 -12.25 -7.68 -26.52
C GLY A 68 -12.58 -8.01 -27.98
N ALA A 69 -12.88 -6.99 -28.76
CA ALA A 69 -13.23 -7.12 -30.18
C ALA A 69 -12.11 -7.72 -31.04
N ARG A 70 -10.86 -7.51 -30.64
CA ARG A 70 -9.66 -7.99 -31.37
C ARG A 70 -9.02 -9.23 -30.74
N GLY A 71 -9.60 -9.76 -29.68
CA GLY A 71 -9.08 -10.90 -28.92
C GLY A 71 -8.98 -10.60 -27.43
N PRO A 72 -8.29 -11.45 -26.65
CA PRO A 72 -8.12 -11.25 -25.21
C PRO A 72 -7.43 -9.93 -24.90
N GLU A 73 -7.97 -9.18 -23.94
CA GLU A 73 -7.39 -7.96 -23.37
C GLU A 73 -6.98 -8.23 -21.93
N ILE A 74 -5.73 -7.99 -21.62
CA ILE A 74 -5.16 -8.19 -20.30
C ILE A 74 -4.80 -6.83 -19.74
N ILE A 75 -5.48 -6.44 -18.67
CA ILE A 75 -5.21 -5.18 -17.95
C ILE A 75 -4.27 -5.47 -16.81
N LEU A 76 -3.15 -4.77 -16.81
CA LEU A 76 -2.09 -4.87 -15.82
C LEU A 76 -2.14 -3.71 -14.84
N SER A 77 -1.60 -3.92 -13.65
CA SER A 77 -1.44 -2.90 -12.63
C SER A 77 -0.07 -2.96 -11.97
N ARG A 78 0.44 -1.79 -11.63
CA ARG A 78 1.57 -1.59 -10.72
C ARG A 78 1.14 -0.84 -9.45
N GLY A 79 0.03 -0.11 -9.51
CA GLY A 79 -0.46 0.76 -8.44
C GLY A 79 -1.55 0.14 -7.55
N SER A 80 -2.05 -1.04 -7.85
CA SER A 80 -3.14 -1.68 -7.10
C SER A 80 -2.70 -2.16 -5.71
N LYS A 81 -3.58 -2.01 -4.71
CA LYS A 81 -3.43 -2.64 -3.38
C LYS A 81 -3.29 -4.17 -3.49
N GLU A 82 -4.00 -4.77 -4.43
CA GLU A 82 -3.98 -6.21 -4.65
C GLU A 82 -2.61 -6.72 -5.11
N MET A 83 -1.83 -5.89 -5.79
CA MET A 83 -0.43 -6.22 -6.12
C MET A 83 0.41 -6.38 -4.86
N VAL A 84 0.28 -5.49 -3.90
CA VAL A 84 0.99 -5.59 -2.62
C VAL A 84 0.59 -6.87 -1.88
N LYS A 85 -0.70 -7.15 -1.81
CA LYS A 85 -1.23 -8.38 -1.19
C LYS A 85 -0.66 -9.64 -1.84
N GLU A 86 -0.63 -9.71 -3.16
CA GLU A 86 -0.12 -10.87 -3.89
C GLU A 86 1.39 -11.05 -3.68
N ILE A 87 2.16 -9.98 -3.67
CA ILE A 87 3.61 -10.04 -3.38
C ILE A 87 3.86 -10.54 -1.95
N PHE A 88 3.14 -10.02 -0.96
CA PHE A 88 3.20 -10.51 0.41
C PHE A 88 2.87 -12.01 0.49
N THR A 89 1.81 -12.43 -0.17
CA THR A 89 1.39 -13.84 -0.17
C THR A 89 2.47 -14.75 -0.74
N ARG A 90 3.13 -14.34 -1.81
CA ARG A 90 4.20 -15.12 -2.45
C ARG A 90 5.49 -15.18 -1.66
N GLU A 91 5.86 -14.07 -1.01
CA GLU A 91 7.13 -13.96 -0.27
C GLU A 91 7.06 -14.51 1.16
N ILE A 92 5.86 -14.57 1.75
CA ILE A 92 5.66 -14.92 3.15
C ILE A 92 4.88 -16.22 3.25
N PRO A 93 5.55 -17.35 3.56
CA PRO A 93 4.90 -18.66 3.66
C PRO A 93 3.75 -18.70 4.65
N GLU A 94 3.85 -18.01 5.79
CA GLU A 94 2.82 -17.94 6.81
C GLU A 94 1.55 -17.23 6.32
N ILE A 95 1.65 -16.36 5.32
CA ILE A 95 0.47 -15.77 4.64
C ILE A 95 -0.10 -16.78 3.65
N THR A 96 0.75 -17.48 2.90
CA THR A 96 0.31 -18.49 1.94
C THR A 96 -0.47 -19.61 2.62
N ASP A 97 -0.03 -20.07 3.79
CA ASP A 97 -0.68 -21.17 4.53
C ASP A 97 -1.85 -20.70 5.42
N GLY A 98 -2.08 -19.40 5.53
CA GLY A 98 -3.17 -18.82 6.32
C GLY A 98 -2.86 -18.61 7.80
N SER A 99 -1.65 -18.92 8.27
CA SER A 99 -1.25 -18.70 9.67
C SER A 99 -1.17 -17.21 10.03
N VAL A 100 -0.77 -16.38 9.07
CA VAL A 100 -0.80 -14.92 9.14
C VAL A 100 -1.78 -14.40 8.11
N ILE A 101 -2.62 -13.45 8.50
CA ILE A 101 -3.69 -12.91 7.67
C ILE A 101 -3.45 -11.42 7.47
N ILE A 102 -3.51 -10.96 6.21
CA ILE A 102 -3.56 -9.54 5.89
C ILE A 102 -4.98 -9.04 6.15
N LYS A 103 -5.11 -8.07 7.05
CA LYS A 103 -6.40 -7.45 7.37
C LYS A 103 -6.78 -6.37 6.36
N ASP A 104 -5.87 -5.43 6.12
CA ASP A 104 -6.09 -4.34 5.19
C ASP A 104 -4.76 -3.76 4.68
N ILE A 105 -4.85 -2.98 3.61
CA ILE A 105 -3.72 -2.30 3.00
C ILE A 105 -4.14 -0.86 2.66
N ALA A 106 -3.33 0.11 3.10
CA ALA A 106 -3.39 1.49 2.66
C ALA A 106 -2.16 1.77 1.81
N ARG A 107 -2.33 2.23 0.58
CA ARG A 107 -1.24 2.38 -0.37
C ARG A 107 -1.20 3.76 -1.01
N ASP A 108 -0.04 4.40 -0.92
CA ASP A 108 0.38 5.49 -1.79
C ASP A 108 1.46 4.93 -2.73
N ALA A 109 1.00 4.49 -3.91
CA ALA A 109 1.81 3.71 -4.85
C ALA A 109 3.10 4.44 -5.25
N GLY A 110 4.22 3.73 -5.13
CA GLY A 110 5.56 4.27 -5.39
C GLY A 110 6.18 5.03 -4.24
N ASN A 111 5.42 5.35 -3.20
CA ASN A 111 5.90 6.12 -2.04
C ASN A 111 5.92 5.29 -0.76
N ARG A 112 4.76 4.95 -0.24
CA ARG A 112 4.63 4.23 1.02
C ARG A 112 3.33 3.45 1.09
N SER A 113 3.36 2.30 1.74
CA SER A 113 2.17 1.51 2.05
C SER A 113 2.19 1.05 3.51
N LYS A 114 1.00 0.91 4.08
CA LYS A 114 0.80 0.30 5.39
C LYS A 114 -0.01 -0.97 5.20
N VAL A 115 0.49 -2.08 5.75
CA VAL A 115 -0.12 -3.40 5.66
C VAL A 115 -0.40 -3.91 7.06
N SER A 116 -1.68 -4.06 7.40
CA SER A 116 -2.06 -4.61 8.69
C SER A 116 -2.22 -6.13 8.63
N VAL A 117 -1.62 -6.80 9.59
CA VAL A 117 -1.59 -8.25 9.70
C VAL A 117 -1.98 -8.72 11.09
N PHE A 118 -2.51 -9.93 11.18
CA PHE A 118 -2.81 -10.57 12.46
C PHE A 118 -2.68 -12.09 12.34
N THR A 119 -2.69 -12.76 13.46
CA THR A 119 -2.74 -14.21 13.57
C THR A 119 -3.70 -14.65 14.66
N GLU A 120 -4.34 -15.79 14.48
CA GLU A 120 -5.13 -16.43 15.53
C GLU A 120 -4.28 -17.40 16.38
N ASP A 121 -3.04 -17.69 15.95
CA ASP A 121 -2.09 -18.53 16.67
C ASP A 121 -1.13 -17.65 17.48
N GLU A 122 -1.29 -17.66 18.81
CA GLU A 122 -0.48 -16.87 19.74
C GLU A 122 1.02 -17.24 19.72
N SER A 123 1.39 -18.39 19.17
CA SER A 123 2.78 -18.80 19.02
C SER A 123 3.49 -18.16 17.85
N ILE A 124 2.75 -17.51 16.95
CA ILE A 124 3.28 -16.84 15.74
C ILE A 124 3.35 -15.34 15.95
N ASP A 125 4.51 -14.74 15.63
CA ASP A 125 4.68 -13.31 15.52
C ASP A 125 4.32 -12.87 14.08
N PRO A 126 3.16 -12.22 13.86
CA PRO A 126 2.73 -11.89 12.51
C PRO A 126 3.62 -10.83 11.85
N ILE A 127 4.14 -9.86 12.60
CA ILE A 127 5.06 -8.84 12.08
C ILE A 127 6.41 -9.46 11.78
N GLY A 128 6.97 -10.23 12.70
CA GLY A 128 8.23 -10.93 12.50
C GLY A 128 8.22 -11.86 11.29
N SER A 129 7.11 -12.54 11.05
CA SER A 129 6.92 -13.38 9.86
C SER A 129 7.02 -12.58 8.55
N CYS A 130 6.47 -11.37 8.52
CA CYS A 130 6.52 -10.50 7.35
C CYS A 130 7.90 -9.85 7.14
N ILE A 131 8.56 -9.47 8.21
CA ILE A 131 9.90 -8.85 8.16
C ILE A 131 10.95 -9.87 7.73
N GLY A 132 10.89 -11.08 8.29
CA GLY A 132 11.86 -12.13 8.07
C GLY A 132 13.18 -11.91 8.81
N GLN A 133 14.07 -12.89 8.75
CA GLN A 133 15.38 -12.79 9.40
C GLN A 133 16.20 -11.64 8.80
N ARG A 134 16.64 -10.72 9.67
CA ARG A 134 17.40 -9.52 9.28
C ARG A 134 16.69 -8.65 8.24
N GLY A 135 15.37 -8.69 8.20
CA GLY A 135 14.57 -7.95 7.24
C GLY A 135 14.58 -8.50 5.80
N SER A 136 14.99 -9.74 5.61
CA SER A 136 15.17 -10.34 4.27
C SER A 136 13.90 -10.36 3.43
N ARG A 137 12.77 -10.72 4.03
CA ARG A 137 11.49 -10.82 3.32
C ARG A 137 10.95 -9.45 2.94
N ILE A 138 10.93 -8.53 3.89
CA ILE A 138 10.41 -7.17 3.64
C ILE A 138 11.29 -6.41 2.63
N THR A 139 12.60 -6.61 2.67
CA THR A 139 13.52 -6.01 1.70
C THR A 139 13.21 -6.48 0.28
N THR A 140 12.99 -7.77 0.08
CA THR A 140 12.60 -8.32 -1.23
C THR A 140 11.27 -7.72 -1.71
N ILE A 141 10.28 -7.59 -0.82
CA ILE A 141 8.98 -6.98 -1.16
C ILE A 141 9.16 -5.51 -1.58
N ILE A 142 9.96 -4.75 -0.84
CA ILE A 142 10.27 -3.34 -1.14
C ILE A 142 10.93 -3.22 -2.52
N GLU A 143 11.90 -4.07 -2.82
CA GLU A 143 12.58 -4.10 -4.12
C GLU A 143 11.63 -4.42 -5.27
N GLU A 144 10.75 -5.40 -5.11
CA GLU A 144 9.74 -5.75 -6.11
C GLU A 144 8.73 -4.63 -6.37
N LEU A 145 8.48 -3.79 -5.39
CA LEU A 145 7.62 -2.60 -5.50
C LEU A 145 8.39 -1.34 -5.94
N GLY A 146 9.62 -1.48 -6.41
CA GLY A 146 10.42 -0.37 -6.93
C GLY A 146 10.94 0.61 -5.87
N GLY A 147 11.12 0.15 -4.63
CA GLY A 147 11.61 0.96 -3.52
C GLY A 147 10.52 1.62 -2.68
N GLU A 148 9.27 1.25 -2.86
CA GLU A 148 8.14 1.72 -2.04
C GLU A 148 8.35 1.33 -0.57
N LYS A 149 8.25 2.28 0.35
CA LYS A 149 8.36 2.00 1.79
C LYS A 149 7.16 1.21 2.28
N ILE A 150 7.40 0.21 3.10
CA ILE A 150 6.35 -0.65 3.65
C ILE A 150 6.40 -0.62 5.17
N ASP A 151 5.30 -0.23 5.79
CA ASP A 151 5.07 -0.38 7.22
C ASP A 151 4.18 -1.61 7.46
N VAL A 152 4.67 -2.56 8.22
CA VAL A 152 3.88 -3.72 8.67
C VAL A 152 3.28 -3.40 10.03
N ILE A 153 1.95 -3.40 10.10
CA ILE A 153 1.17 -2.95 11.24
C ILE A 153 0.44 -4.15 11.85
N GLN A 154 0.49 -4.28 13.15
CA GLN A 154 -0.33 -5.29 13.83
C GLN A 154 -1.77 -4.81 13.92
N TYR A 155 -2.69 -5.60 13.35
CA TYR A 155 -4.12 -5.38 13.52
C TYR A 155 -4.54 -5.65 14.96
N SER A 156 -5.42 -4.82 15.48
CA SER A 156 -6.09 -5.03 16.77
C SER A 156 -7.58 -4.78 16.62
N LYS A 157 -8.40 -5.60 17.28
CA LYS A 157 -9.84 -5.35 17.42
C LYS A 157 -10.14 -4.12 18.26
N ASN A 158 -9.24 -3.78 19.20
CA ASN A 158 -9.29 -2.53 19.93
C ASN A 158 -8.86 -1.39 19.00
N ILE A 159 -9.80 -0.50 18.66
CA ILE A 159 -9.53 0.55 17.67
C ILE A 159 -8.48 1.56 18.14
N GLU A 160 -8.41 1.85 19.43
CA GLU A 160 -7.40 2.73 20.01
C GLU A 160 -5.99 2.17 19.78
N ASP A 161 -5.80 0.88 20.07
CA ASP A 161 -4.53 0.19 19.82
C ASP A 161 -4.19 0.11 18.34
N TYR A 162 -5.20 -0.15 17.51
CA TYR A 162 -5.02 -0.21 16.06
C TYR A 162 -4.56 1.13 15.48
N ILE A 163 -5.17 2.23 15.90
CA ILE A 163 -4.78 3.58 15.48
C ILE A 163 -3.36 3.92 15.94
N LYS A 164 -3.00 3.58 17.19
CA LYS A 164 -1.63 3.75 17.69
C LYS A 164 -0.60 3.00 16.83
N GLN A 165 -0.88 1.76 16.48
CA GLN A 165 -0.02 0.96 15.62
C GLN A 165 0.05 1.51 14.20
N ALA A 166 -1.09 1.93 13.64
CA ALA A 166 -1.19 2.45 12.29
C ALA A 166 -0.35 3.73 12.08
N LEU A 167 -0.16 4.54 13.11
CA LEU A 167 0.64 5.76 13.09
C LEU A 167 2.15 5.50 13.24
N SER A 168 2.55 4.24 13.37
CA SER A 168 3.98 3.87 13.37
C SER A 168 4.73 4.53 12.19
N PRO A 169 5.97 5.00 12.38
CA PRO A 169 6.85 4.82 13.54
C PRO A 169 6.66 5.84 14.68
N ALA A 170 5.67 6.71 14.62
CA ALA A 170 5.42 7.70 15.67
C ALA A 170 4.98 7.03 16.98
N LYS A 171 5.45 7.58 18.09
CA LYS A 171 5.03 7.20 19.43
C LYS A 171 3.83 8.07 19.84
N ILE A 172 2.76 7.43 20.26
CA ILE A 172 1.50 8.07 20.60
C ILE A 172 1.33 8.13 22.11
N SER A 173 1.01 9.31 22.66
CA SER A 173 0.76 9.49 24.09
C SER A 173 -0.63 9.05 24.48
N SER A 174 -1.66 9.47 23.74
CA SER A 174 -3.05 9.09 23.98
C SER A 174 -3.92 9.17 22.74
N VAL A 175 -5.02 8.44 22.76
CA VAL A 175 -6.05 8.47 21.71
C VAL A 175 -7.40 8.69 22.38
N LYS A 176 -8.15 9.67 21.87
CA LYS A 176 -9.56 9.92 22.24
C LYS A 176 -10.43 9.59 21.07
N LEU A 177 -11.38 8.67 21.26
CA LEU A 177 -12.29 8.21 20.21
C LEU A 177 -13.64 8.93 20.31
N GLU A 178 -14.16 9.34 19.18
CA GLU A 178 -15.54 9.74 18.97
C GLU A 178 -16.19 8.75 17.99
N GLU A 179 -16.83 7.73 18.54
CA GLU A 179 -17.33 6.58 17.78
C GLU A 179 -18.45 6.94 16.81
N GLU A 180 -19.27 7.91 17.16
CA GLU A 180 -20.42 8.34 16.35
C GLU A 180 -19.98 8.81 14.95
N ASN A 181 -18.91 9.60 14.89
CA ASN A 181 -18.34 10.14 13.64
C ASN A 181 -17.13 9.35 13.13
N LYS A 182 -16.70 8.30 13.83
CA LYS A 182 -15.44 7.61 13.56
C LYS A 182 -14.25 8.57 13.48
N GLU A 183 -14.14 9.45 14.47
CA GLU A 183 -13.05 10.41 14.58
C GLU A 183 -12.18 10.10 15.79
N ALA A 184 -10.86 10.11 15.59
CA ALA A 184 -9.90 9.92 16.65
C ALA A 184 -9.03 11.17 16.79
N THR A 185 -8.89 11.67 18.00
CA THR A 185 -7.93 12.72 18.36
C THR A 185 -6.74 12.08 19.03
N VAL A 186 -5.59 12.19 18.39
CA VAL A 186 -4.34 11.58 18.80
C VAL A 186 -3.40 12.65 19.36
N THR A 187 -2.96 12.46 20.59
CA THR A 187 -1.99 13.36 21.25
C THR A 187 -0.59 12.75 21.20
N VAL A 188 0.38 13.54 20.80
CA VAL A 188 1.77 13.14 20.69
C VAL A 188 2.69 14.17 21.32
N ALA A 189 3.89 13.73 21.76
CA ALA A 189 4.93 14.63 22.21
C ALA A 189 5.44 15.52 21.06
N ALA A 190 6.03 16.66 21.37
CA ALA A 190 6.50 17.63 20.38
C ALA A 190 7.44 17.02 19.33
N ASP A 191 8.36 16.16 19.76
CA ASP A 191 9.33 15.47 18.89
C ASP A 191 8.69 14.36 18.03
N GLN A 192 7.45 13.95 18.31
CA GLN A 192 6.70 12.93 17.57
C GLN A 192 5.67 13.53 16.59
N PHE A 193 5.38 14.83 16.69
CA PHE A 193 4.33 15.48 15.91
C PHE A 193 4.56 15.37 14.40
N SER A 194 5.71 15.82 13.92
CA SER A 194 6.06 15.72 12.49
C SER A 194 6.15 14.27 12.00
N ILE A 195 6.59 13.36 12.85
CA ILE A 195 6.68 11.92 12.51
C ILE A 195 5.28 11.32 12.34
N ALA A 196 4.36 11.64 13.25
CA ALA A 196 2.99 11.15 13.19
C ALA A 196 2.25 11.62 11.93
N ILE A 197 2.46 12.86 11.55
CA ILE A 197 1.85 13.44 10.37
C ILE A 197 2.50 12.93 9.10
N GLY A 198 3.84 12.89 9.06
CA GLY A 198 4.62 12.56 7.90
C GLY A 198 4.66 13.67 6.85
N ARG A 199 5.49 13.50 5.85
CA ARG A 199 5.66 14.47 4.76
C ARG A 199 4.33 14.71 4.03
N GLY A 200 3.85 15.96 4.03
CA GLY A 200 2.58 16.34 3.41
C GLY A 200 1.36 15.61 3.97
N GLY A 201 1.44 15.12 5.22
CA GLY A 201 0.35 14.38 5.85
C GLY A 201 0.24 12.89 5.43
N GLN A 202 1.23 12.36 4.75
CA GLN A 202 1.19 10.99 4.21
C GLN A 202 0.97 9.94 5.30
N ASN A 203 1.69 10.03 6.42
CA ASN A 203 1.58 9.02 7.48
C ASN A 203 0.19 9.00 8.12
N VAL A 204 -0.34 10.15 8.48
CA VAL A 204 -1.68 10.25 9.08
C VAL A 204 -2.79 9.88 8.10
N ARG A 205 -2.66 10.22 6.81
CA ARG A 205 -3.64 9.81 5.79
C ARG A 205 -3.64 8.29 5.58
N LEU A 206 -2.48 7.67 5.46
CA LEU A 206 -2.39 6.21 5.32
C LEU A 206 -2.93 5.48 6.56
N ALA A 207 -2.67 6.00 7.75
CA ALA A 207 -3.23 5.45 8.99
C ALA A 207 -4.76 5.56 9.04
N ALA A 208 -5.31 6.70 8.62
CA ALA A 208 -6.75 6.91 8.53
C ALA A 208 -7.40 5.97 7.50
N ASP A 209 -6.79 5.82 6.35
CA ASP A 209 -7.24 4.91 5.29
C ASP A 209 -7.22 3.45 5.76
N LEU A 210 -6.14 3.05 6.43
CA LEU A 210 -5.96 1.70 6.95
C LEU A 210 -7.01 1.33 8.01
N THR A 211 -7.33 2.25 8.90
CA THR A 211 -8.21 2.03 10.06
C THR A 211 -9.68 2.37 9.80
N ASP A 212 -9.96 3.06 8.69
CA ASP A 212 -11.29 3.61 8.37
C ASP A 212 -11.81 4.60 9.43
N TRP A 213 -10.88 5.40 9.97
CA TRP A 213 -11.17 6.48 10.91
C TRP A 213 -10.53 7.77 10.43
N THR A 214 -11.22 8.91 10.66
CA THR A 214 -10.61 10.24 10.53
C THR A 214 -9.70 10.45 11.75
N ILE A 215 -8.44 10.84 11.50
CA ILE A 215 -7.44 11.02 12.54
C ILE A 215 -7.01 12.48 12.58
N LYS A 216 -7.10 13.08 13.77
CA LYS A 216 -6.57 14.40 14.10
C LYS A 216 -5.40 14.24 15.04
N VAL A 217 -4.27 14.85 14.71
CA VAL A 217 -3.06 14.83 15.53
C VAL A 217 -2.86 16.16 16.18
N ILE A 218 -2.72 16.16 17.49
CA ILE A 218 -2.43 17.34 18.32
C ILE A 218 -1.13 17.13 19.12
N GLN A 219 -0.44 18.23 19.41
CA GLN A 219 0.76 18.19 20.23
C GLN A 219 0.44 18.33 21.71
N GLU A 220 1.13 17.58 22.56
CA GLU A 220 1.07 17.73 24.01
C GLU A 220 1.42 19.18 24.44
N GLY A 221 0.54 19.80 25.23
CA GLY A 221 0.74 21.15 25.72
C GLY A 221 0.40 22.28 24.76
N ASP A 222 0.20 21.99 23.49
CA ASP A 222 -0.20 22.97 22.47
C ASP A 222 -1.33 22.39 21.62
N LYS A 223 -2.56 22.62 22.03
CA LYS A 223 -3.77 22.13 21.35
C LYS A 223 -4.19 23.01 20.17
N ASP A 224 -3.54 24.14 19.99
CA ASP A 224 -3.88 25.07 18.91
C ASP A 224 -3.32 24.58 17.56
N VAL A 225 -2.34 23.70 17.57
CA VAL A 225 -1.78 23.07 16.38
C VAL A 225 -2.38 21.67 16.19
N GLU A 226 -3.28 21.60 15.25
CA GLU A 226 -3.98 20.37 14.86
C GLU A 226 -3.80 20.10 13.37
N VAL A 227 -3.49 18.87 13.02
CA VAL A 227 -3.48 18.39 11.62
C VAL A 227 -4.42 17.22 11.49
N SER A 228 -5.35 17.33 10.54
CA SER A 228 -6.29 16.26 10.21
C SER A 228 -5.82 15.44 9.02
N SER A 229 -6.17 14.14 9.02
CA SER A 229 -5.97 13.23 7.90
C SER A 229 -6.68 13.66 6.62
N GLU A 230 -7.69 14.52 6.73
CA GLU A 230 -8.48 15.04 5.60
C GLU A 230 -7.87 16.29 4.95
N GLU A 231 -6.84 16.88 5.57
CA GLU A 231 -6.22 18.09 5.04
C GLU A 231 -5.33 17.81 3.82
N SER A 232 -5.30 18.76 2.90
CA SER A 232 -4.43 18.65 1.72
C SER A 232 -2.95 18.78 2.09
N PRO A 233 -2.04 18.22 1.26
CA PRO A 233 -0.61 18.33 1.51
C PRO A 233 -0.09 19.77 1.68
N GLU A 234 -0.69 20.71 0.98
CA GLU A 234 -0.31 22.14 1.02
C GLU A 234 -0.65 22.75 2.38
N ILE A 235 -1.87 22.48 2.90
CA ILE A 235 -2.31 22.95 4.21
C ILE A 235 -1.45 22.32 5.32
N VAL A 236 -1.18 21.04 5.24
CA VAL A 236 -0.32 20.33 6.20
C VAL A 236 1.08 20.95 6.23
N LYS A 237 1.65 21.21 5.07
CA LYS A 237 2.97 21.85 4.98
C LYS A 237 3.00 23.23 5.63
N GLU A 238 2.01 24.08 5.35
CA GLU A 238 1.89 25.40 5.96
C GLU A 238 1.78 25.35 7.49
N LYS A 239 1.03 24.38 8.01
CA LYS A 239 0.89 24.19 9.46
C LYS A 239 2.18 23.72 10.12
N LEU A 240 2.91 22.81 9.49
CA LEU A 240 4.19 22.33 10.02
C LEU A 240 5.27 23.41 10.03
N GLU A 241 5.35 24.25 8.99
CA GLU A 241 6.30 25.38 8.92
C GLU A 241 6.06 26.45 10.00
N LYS A 242 4.83 26.57 10.51
CA LYS A 242 4.48 27.47 11.61
C LYS A 242 4.82 26.92 13.01
N THR A 243 5.16 25.65 13.08
CA THR A 243 5.40 24.93 14.35
C THR A 243 6.91 24.77 14.64
N GLU A 244 7.76 24.99 13.64
CA GLU A 244 9.23 25.06 13.76
C GLU A 244 9.70 26.47 14.18
#